data_3c0a13d53c16bfdb0d2075a6b961ee25
#
_entry.id   3c0a13d53c16bfdb0d2075a6b961ee25
#
_cell.length_a   1.000
_cell.length_b   1.000
_cell.length_c   1.000
_cell.angle_alpha   90.00
_cell.angle_beta   90.00
_cell.angle_gamma   90.00
#
_symmetry.space_group_name_H-M   'P 1'
#
loop_
_entity.id
_entity.type
_entity.pdbx_description
1 polymer ?
#
loop_
_entity_poly.entity_id
_entity_poly.type
_entity_poly.pdbx_seq_one_letter_code
_entity_poly.pdbx_strand_id
1 'polypeptide(L)' 'NQATDYALRAVACLVRHQGEKVEAQQIAREEVISMRFLLKIMPSLIKAGIVRSIRGAGGGYQLAKKP' A
#
# COMPACT_ATOMS: atom_id res chain seq x y z
N ASN A 1 -12.70 -7.81 8.87
CA ASN A 1 -13.52 -7.76 7.65
C ASN A 1 -12.63 -7.68 6.42
N GLN A 2 -13.22 -7.63 5.26
CA GLN A 2 -12.49 -7.66 4.00
C GLN A 2 -11.55 -6.47 3.84
N ALA A 3 -12.00 -5.28 4.20
CA ALA A 3 -11.18 -4.08 4.10
C ALA A 3 -9.96 -4.15 5.00
N THR A 4 -10.14 -4.64 6.23
CA THR A 4 -9.03 -4.82 7.17
C THR A 4 -8.03 -5.85 6.65
N ASP A 5 -8.54 -6.95 6.11
CA ASP A 5 -7.68 -7.99 5.54
C ASP A 5 -6.85 -7.45 4.38
N TYR A 6 -7.47 -6.71 3.49
CA TYR A 6 -6.76 -6.11 2.36
C TYR A 6 -5.74 -5.08 2.82
N ALA A 7 -6.08 -4.29 3.84
CA ALA A 7 -5.15 -3.30 4.39
C ALA A 7 -3.91 -3.99 4.96
N LEU A 8 -4.10 -5.08 5.71
CA LEU A 8 -2.98 -5.83 6.26
C LEU A 8 -2.12 -6.43 5.17
N ARG A 9 -2.74 -6.93 4.10
CA ARG A 9 -2.00 -7.49 2.98
C ARG A 9 -1.19 -6.44 2.24
N ALA A 10 -1.76 -5.24 2.08
CA ALA A 10 -1.04 -4.15 1.43
C ALA A 10 0.18 -3.75 2.26
N VAL A 11 0.03 -3.64 3.59
CA VAL A 11 1.15 -3.32 4.47
C VAL A 11 2.21 -4.42 4.42
N ALA A 12 1.80 -5.68 4.45
CA ALA A 12 2.74 -6.80 4.37
C ALA A 12 3.53 -6.76 3.06
N CYS A 13 2.89 -6.39 1.97
CA CYS A 13 3.57 -6.22 0.69
C CYS A 13 4.68 -5.17 0.81
N LEU A 14 4.37 -4.03 1.42
CA LEU A 14 5.37 -2.97 1.57
C LEU A 14 6.50 -3.39 2.51
N VAL A 15 6.19 -4.17 3.53
CA VAL A 15 7.23 -4.72 4.41
C VAL A 15 8.17 -5.64 3.63
N ARG A 16 7.62 -6.52 2.78
CA ARG A 16 8.46 -7.40 1.96
C ARG A 16 9.37 -6.64 1.02
N HIS A 17 8.95 -5.45 0.59
CA HIS A 17 9.77 -4.61 -0.27
C HIS A 17 10.74 -3.74 0.52
N GLN A 18 10.86 -3.99 1.83
CA GLN A 18 11.92 -3.43 2.68
C GLN A 18 11.96 -1.92 2.71
N GLY A 19 10.77 -1.32 2.73
CA GLY A 19 10.65 0.13 2.82
C GLY A 19 10.81 0.86 1.49
N GLU A 20 11.03 0.15 0.40
CA GLU A 20 11.11 0.78 -0.90
C GLU A 20 9.72 1.13 -1.42
N LYS A 21 9.68 2.09 -2.31
CA LYS A 21 8.45 2.52 -2.95
C LYS A 21 7.92 1.42 -3.86
N VAL A 22 6.61 1.18 -3.80
CA VAL A 22 5.94 0.18 -4.64
C VAL A 22 4.74 0.83 -5.31
N GLU A 23 4.64 0.69 -6.62
CA GLU A 23 3.52 1.24 -7.36
C GLU A 23 2.23 0.52 -6.99
N ALA A 24 1.11 1.26 -7.04
CA ALA A 24 -0.18 0.69 -6.69
C ALA A 24 -0.51 -0.55 -7.52
N GLN A 25 -0.22 -0.51 -8.82
CA GLN A 25 -0.50 -1.64 -9.69
C GLN A 25 0.28 -2.89 -9.25
N GLN A 26 1.49 -2.71 -8.78
CA GLN A 26 2.28 -3.83 -8.32
C GLN A 26 1.72 -4.43 -7.03
N ILE A 27 1.30 -3.58 -6.10
CA ILE A 27 0.66 -4.06 -4.87
C ILE A 27 -0.60 -4.85 -5.23
N ALA A 28 -1.42 -4.30 -6.13
CA ALA A 28 -2.65 -4.95 -6.54
C ALA A 28 -2.38 -6.34 -7.14
N ARG A 29 -1.35 -6.44 -7.97
CA ARG A 29 -0.99 -7.73 -8.57
C ARG A 29 -0.47 -8.72 -7.54
N GLU A 30 0.47 -8.29 -6.70
CA GLU A 30 1.08 -9.19 -5.72
C GLU A 30 0.09 -9.71 -4.71
N GLU A 31 -0.84 -8.85 -4.29
CA GLU A 31 -1.81 -9.22 -3.25
C GLU A 31 -3.14 -9.68 -3.80
N VAL A 32 -3.29 -9.68 -5.11
CA VAL A 32 -4.54 -10.06 -5.79
C VAL A 32 -5.71 -9.25 -5.24
N ILE A 33 -5.53 -7.93 -5.25
CA ILE A 33 -6.56 -6.96 -4.85
C ILE A 33 -6.88 -6.11 -6.06
N SER A 34 -8.17 -5.84 -6.32
CA SER A 34 -8.51 -4.95 -7.42
C SER A 34 -7.94 -3.55 -7.15
N MET A 35 -7.54 -2.86 -8.21
CA MET A 35 -7.03 -1.50 -8.09
C MET A 35 -8.05 -0.58 -7.42
N ARG A 36 -9.31 -0.74 -7.81
CA ARG A 36 -10.38 0.08 -7.25
C ARG A 36 -10.46 -0.07 -5.73
N PHE A 37 -10.39 -1.31 -5.25
CA PHE A 37 -10.46 -1.58 -3.83
C PHE A 37 -9.20 -1.10 -3.12
N LEU A 38 -8.04 -1.33 -3.73
CA LEU A 38 -6.77 -0.89 -3.15
C LEU A 38 -6.76 0.62 -2.94
N LEU A 39 -7.17 1.39 -3.95
CA LEU A 39 -7.20 2.84 -3.85
C LEU A 39 -8.23 3.32 -2.83
N LYS A 40 -9.20 2.49 -2.49
CA LYS A 40 -10.18 2.81 -1.47
C LYS A 40 -9.61 2.63 -0.06
N ILE A 41 -8.76 1.64 0.15
CA ILE A 41 -8.23 1.36 1.49
C ILE A 41 -6.95 2.13 1.82
N MET A 42 -6.16 2.51 0.82
CA MET A 42 -4.88 3.17 1.08
C MET A 42 -5.00 4.49 1.84
N PRO A 43 -6.03 5.34 1.60
CA PRO A 43 -6.12 6.59 2.35
C PRO A 43 -6.20 6.39 3.87
N SER A 44 -6.84 5.34 4.36
CA SER A 44 -6.89 5.12 5.80
C SER A 44 -5.53 4.73 6.37
N LEU A 45 -4.70 4.03 5.60
CA LEU A 45 -3.34 3.70 6.03
C LEU A 45 -2.45 4.95 6.05
N ILE A 46 -2.67 5.85 5.10
CA ILE A 46 -1.96 7.12 5.06
C ILE A 46 -2.35 7.97 6.26
N LYS A 47 -3.65 8.07 6.54
CA LYS A 47 -4.15 8.84 7.66
C LYS A 47 -3.64 8.29 8.99
N ALA A 48 -3.49 6.98 9.10
CA ALA A 48 -2.96 6.34 10.29
C ALA A 48 -1.43 6.51 10.44
N GLY A 49 -0.77 7.08 9.44
CA GLY A 49 0.67 7.28 9.50
C GLY A 49 1.50 6.05 9.24
N ILE A 50 0.89 4.99 8.70
CA ILE A 50 1.57 3.73 8.42
C ILE A 50 2.23 3.77 7.05
N VAL A 51 1.55 4.40 6.08
CA VAL A 51 1.97 4.44 4.68
C VAL A 51 2.00 5.89 4.24
N ARG A 52 2.86 6.21 3.30
CA ARG A 52 2.83 7.51 2.62
C ARG A 52 2.75 7.32 1.13
N SER A 53 2.17 8.30 0.45
CA SER A 53 2.01 8.31 -0.99
C SER A 53 3.12 9.13 -1.61
N ILE A 54 3.71 8.63 -2.68
CA ILE A 54 4.74 9.32 -3.45
C ILE A 54 4.16 9.65 -4.80
N ARG A 55 4.12 10.94 -5.12
CA ARG A 55 3.49 11.42 -6.34
C ARG A 55 4.46 11.44 -7.51
N GLY A 56 3.89 11.51 -8.71
CA GLY A 56 4.62 11.74 -9.94
C GLY A 56 4.94 10.47 -10.68
N ALA A 57 5.72 10.61 -11.74
CA ALA A 57 6.19 9.47 -12.52
C ALA A 57 7.05 8.59 -11.63
N GLY A 58 6.78 7.30 -11.66
CA GLY A 58 7.47 6.38 -10.76
C GLY A 58 7.00 6.48 -9.31
N GLY A 59 5.85 7.11 -9.06
CA GLY A 59 5.27 7.21 -7.74
C GLY A 59 4.72 5.90 -7.22
N GLY A 60 4.08 5.94 -6.07
CA GLY A 60 3.49 4.76 -5.45
C GLY A 60 3.33 4.96 -3.96
N TYR A 61 3.48 3.87 -3.23
CA TYR A 61 3.32 3.87 -1.78
C TYR A 61 4.57 3.34 -1.11
N GLN A 62 4.78 3.77 0.11
CA GLN A 62 5.96 3.40 0.87
C GLN A 62 5.59 3.39 2.34
N LEU A 63 6.23 2.54 3.12
CA LEU A 63 6.04 2.59 4.57
C LEU A 63 6.49 3.95 5.09
N ALA A 64 5.66 4.58 5.92
CA ALA A 64 5.98 5.87 6.50
C ALA A 64 6.96 5.73 7.66
N LYS A 65 6.98 4.56 8.29
CA LYS A 65 7.89 4.25 9.39
C LYS A 65 8.74 3.05 9.00
N LYS A 66 9.99 3.05 9.44
CA LYS A 66 10.83 1.89 9.21
C LYS A 66 10.28 0.69 9.98
N PRO A 67 10.32 -0.48 9.37
CA PRO A 67 9.88 -1.70 10.06
C PRO A 67 10.75 -2.03 11.27
#